data_81276939ab42758ed25ac5af42de7aa2
#
_entry.id   81276939ab42758ed25ac5af42de7aa2
#
_cell.length_a   1.000
_cell.length_b   1.000
_cell.length_c   1.000
_cell.angle_alpha   90.00
_cell.angle_beta   90.00
_cell.angle_gamma   90.00
#
_symmetry.space_group_name_H-M   'P 1'
#
loop_
_entity.id
_entity.type
_entity.pdbx_description
1 polymer ?
#
loop_
_entity_poly.entity_id
_entity_poly.type
_entity_poly.pdbx_seq_one_letter_code
_entity_poly.pdbx_strand_id
1 'polypeptide(L)'
;MLNKVYTELYSRFGPQGWWPIDGKYKKGRLNSVKSFQEKFEIIIGAVLTQNTSWKNVEKALDNLREKNLISPEKILKTDSKILADLIRPSGYFNQKADRLKIVSSFLLKNKNLKNEKDNIIRKKLLDVKGIGLETADSILLYAFNKPFFVIDLYTKRIFSRLGFCEKNIEYKELQKKFHENIPKKTNLYNEYHALIVELAKKHCNKIPNCDNCPLNKICKKNL
;
A
#
# COMPACT_ATOMS: atom_id res chain seq x y z
N MET A 1 8.82 -12.91 -17.57
CA MET A 1 7.47 -12.31 -17.57
C MET A 1 7.42 -11.01 -16.74
N LEU A 2 7.76 -11.02 -15.44
CA LEU A 2 7.62 -9.84 -14.54
C LEU A 2 8.33 -8.59 -15.07
N ASN A 3 9.59 -8.68 -15.50
CA ASN A 3 10.33 -7.53 -16.04
C ASN A 3 9.64 -6.94 -17.28
N LYS A 4 9.11 -7.77 -18.19
CA LYS A 4 8.38 -7.30 -19.36
C LYS A 4 7.11 -6.56 -18.97
N VAL A 5 6.33 -7.11 -18.01
CA VAL A 5 5.14 -6.43 -17.49
C VAL A 5 5.51 -5.06 -16.90
N TYR A 6 6.56 -4.98 -16.08
CA TYR A 6 7.03 -3.70 -15.53
C TYR A 6 7.37 -2.70 -16.63
N THR A 7 8.15 -3.10 -17.63
CA THR A 7 8.57 -2.22 -18.72
C THR A 7 7.39 -1.69 -19.53
N GLU A 8 6.42 -2.54 -19.90
CA GLU A 8 5.22 -2.13 -20.62
C GLU A 8 4.36 -1.14 -19.81
N LEU A 9 4.18 -1.41 -18.51
CA LEU A 9 3.42 -0.53 -17.63
C LEU A 9 4.12 0.81 -17.42
N TYR A 10 5.44 0.79 -17.19
CA TYR A 10 6.22 2.01 -16.99
C TYR A 10 6.26 2.88 -18.25
N SER A 11 6.44 2.27 -19.42
CA SER A 11 6.40 2.97 -20.72
C SER A 11 5.03 3.62 -20.95
N ARG A 12 3.93 2.97 -20.57
CA ARG A 12 2.57 3.45 -20.82
C ARG A 12 2.12 4.52 -19.83
N PHE A 13 2.43 4.35 -18.55
CA PHE A 13 1.89 5.20 -17.49
C PHE A 13 2.91 6.17 -16.89
N GLY A 14 4.20 5.94 -17.12
CA GLY A 14 5.27 6.72 -16.50
C GLY A 14 5.33 6.52 -14.98
N PRO A 15 6.18 7.29 -14.31
CA PRO A 15 6.33 7.22 -12.87
C PRO A 15 5.08 7.72 -12.15
N GLN A 16 4.65 6.98 -11.12
CA GLN A 16 3.40 7.22 -10.39
C GLN A 16 3.56 8.16 -9.20
N GLY A 17 4.76 8.17 -8.59
CA GLY A 17 5.05 9.02 -7.42
C GLY A 17 4.34 8.60 -6.15
N TRP A 18 4.09 7.31 -6.01
CA TRP A 18 3.46 6.69 -4.85
C TRP A 18 4.50 6.48 -3.74
N TRP A 19 4.26 6.75 -2.52
CA TRP A 19 3.06 7.14 -1.79
C TRP A 19 2.95 8.67 -1.71
N PRO A 20 1.76 9.28 -1.92
CA PRO A 20 1.61 10.71 -1.75
C PRO A 20 1.72 11.11 -0.28
N ILE A 21 2.46 12.17 -0.02
CA ILE A 21 2.60 12.80 1.30
C ILE A 21 1.98 14.18 1.22
N ASP A 22 1.18 14.54 2.20
CA ASP A 22 0.46 15.82 2.21
C ASP A 22 -0.35 16.02 0.90
N GLY A 23 -0.98 14.94 0.42
CA GLY A 23 -1.74 14.92 -0.83
C GLY A 23 -0.90 15.09 -2.11
N LYS A 24 0.44 15.13 -2.03
CA LYS A 24 1.32 15.43 -3.16
C LYS A 24 2.00 14.18 -3.71
N TYR A 25 1.76 13.89 -4.98
CA TYR A 25 2.41 12.83 -5.74
C TYR A 25 3.74 13.31 -6.31
N LYS A 26 4.86 12.73 -5.87
CA LYS A 26 6.21 13.14 -6.31
C LYS A 26 6.70 12.24 -7.46
N LYS A 27 6.11 12.41 -8.65
CA LYS A 27 6.46 11.61 -9.84
C LYS A 27 7.94 11.72 -10.19
N GLY A 28 8.58 10.61 -10.51
CA GLY A 28 10.00 10.52 -10.89
C GLY A 28 11.00 10.76 -9.76
N ARG A 29 10.55 11.01 -8.54
CA ARG A 29 11.44 11.06 -7.36
C ARG A 29 11.38 9.73 -6.63
N LEU A 30 12.55 9.22 -6.31
CA LEU A 30 12.70 8.08 -5.42
C LEU A 30 12.09 8.43 -4.06
N ASN A 31 11.34 7.51 -3.49
CA ASN A 31 10.64 7.72 -2.22
C ASN A 31 11.63 8.12 -1.11
N SER A 32 11.72 9.39 -0.83
CA SER A 32 12.56 9.95 0.23
C SER A 32 11.68 10.34 1.42
N VAL A 33 10.99 9.36 2.01
CA VAL A 33 10.28 9.57 3.28
C VAL A 33 11.33 9.87 4.35
N LYS A 34 11.40 11.11 4.80
CA LYS A 34 12.49 11.60 5.64
C LYS A 34 12.07 11.68 7.11
N SER A 35 10.92 12.28 7.38
CA SER A 35 10.46 12.53 8.74
C SER A 35 9.66 11.38 9.33
N PHE A 36 9.56 11.33 10.65
CA PHE A 36 8.68 10.41 11.34
C PHE A 36 7.20 10.70 11.03
N GLN A 37 6.85 11.97 10.87
CA GLN A 37 5.48 12.38 10.53
C GLN A 37 5.05 11.89 9.15
N GLU A 38 5.93 11.99 8.12
CA GLU A 38 5.66 11.43 6.80
C GLU A 38 5.45 9.92 6.85
N LYS A 39 6.28 9.21 7.62
CA LYS A 39 6.11 7.76 7.84
C LYS A 39 4.79 7.43 8.50
N PHE A 40 4.41 8.20 9.50
CA PHE A 40 3.17 8.00 10.22
C PHE A 40 1.95 8.27 9.33
N GLU A 41 2.00 9.27 8.46
CA GLU A 41 0.94 9.52 7.48
C GLU A 41 0.75 8.32 6.53
N ILE A 42 1.85 7.74 6.05
CA ILE A 42 1.79 6.50 5.24
C ILE A 42 1.17 5.35 6.03
N ILE A 43 1.55 5.18 7.29
CA ILE A 43 1.02 4.11 8.15
C ILE A 43 -0.48 4.28 8.38
N ILE A 44 -0.94 5.52 8.66
CA ILE A 44 -2.38 5.83 8.73
C ILE A 44 -3.05 5.47 7.40
N GLY A 45 -2.50 5.93 6.28
CA GLY A 45 -3.04 5.65 4.95
C GLY A 45 -3.16 4.16 4.67
N ALA A 46 -2.14 3.36 5.01
CA ALA A 46 -2.17 1.91 4.84
C ALA A 46 -3.27 1.23 5.68
N VAL A 47 -3.51 1.70 6.90
CA VAL A 47 -4.62 1.21 7.73
C VAL A 47 -5.98 1.64 7.16
N LEU A 48 -6.10 2.89 6.71
CA LEU A 48 -7.35 3.43 6.18
C LEU A 48 -7.71 2.83 4.81
N THR A 49 -6.73 2.33 4.02
CA THR A 49 -6.98 1.75 2.69
C THR A 49 -7.69 0.39 2.75
N GLN A 50 -7.74 -0.26 3.90
CA GLN A 50 -8.40 -1.55 4.04
C GLN A 50 -9.87 -1.48 3.61
N ASN A 51 -10.24 -2.26 2.59
CA ASN A 51 -11.62 -2.37 2.05
C ASN A 51 -12.25 -1.04 1.63
N THR A 52 -11.48 -0.10 1.07
CA THR A 52 -12.02 1.17 0.55
C THR A 52 -11.20 1.68 -0.64
N SER A 53 -11.73 2.68 -1.35
CA SER A 53 -11.02 3.34 -2.45
C SER A 53 -10.02 4.37 -1.93
N TRP A 54 -8.93 4.59 -2.67
CA TRP A 54 -7.94 5.60 -2.31
C TRP A 54 -8.53 7.02 -2.19
N LYS A 55 -9.48 7.39 -3.05
CA LYS A 55 -10.19 8.67 -2.97
C LYS A 55 -10.86 8.91 -1.59
N ASN A 56 -11.36 7.85 -0.98
CA ASN A 56 -11.95 7.93 0.36
C ASN A 56 -10.87 8.06 1.44
N VAL A 57 -9.72 7.42 1.24
CA VAL A 57 -8.56 7.55 2.14
C VAL A 57 -8.01 8.97 2.10
N GLU A 58 -7.87 9.57 0.93
CA GLU A 58 -7.44 10.96 0.77
C GLU A 58 -8.32 11.91 1.57
N LYS A 59 -9.66 11.81 1.44
CA LYS A 59 -10.60 12.62 2.23
C LYS A 59 -10.41 12.45 3.75
N ALA A 60 -10.22 11.22 4.19
CA ALA A 60 -9.99 10.94 5.62
C ALA A 60 -8.65 11.50 6.11
N LEU A 61 -7.59 11.42 5.28
CA LEU A 61 -6.28 12.01 5.59
C LEU A 61 -6.36 13.55 5.61
N ASP A 62 -7.11 14.17 4.70
CA ASP A 62 -7.31 15.61 4.68
C ASP A 62 -7.99 16.09 5.97
N ASN A 63 -9.07 15.43 6.41
CA ASN A 63 -9.72 15.74 7.68
C ASN A 63 -8.75 15.64 8.87
N LEU A 64 -7.87 14.61 8.89
CA LEU A 64 -6.87 14.46 9.95
C LEU A 64 -5.79 15.55 9.89
N ARG A 65 -5.36 15.96 8.68
CA ARG A 65 -4.38 17.06 8.49
C ARG A 65 -4.95 18.41 8.95
N GLU A 66 -6.18 18.73 8.55
CA GLU A 66 -6.88 19.97 8.95
C GLU A 66 -6.98 20.10 10.48
N LYS A 67 -7.18 18.97 11.17
CA LYS A 67 -7.18 18.91 12.64
C LYS A 67 -5.81 18.74 13.25
N ASN A 68 -4.72 18.75 12.43
CA ASN A 68 -3.34 18.56 12.89
C ASN A 68 -3.15 17.24 13.69
N LEU A 69 -3.78 16.16 13.25
CA LEU A 69 -3.80 14.86 13.93
C LEU A 69 -2.83 13.83 13.33
N ILE A 70 -1.95 14.20 12.39
CA ILE A 70 -0.96 13.29 11.83
C ILE A 70 0.22 13.14 12.84
N SER A 71 -0.08 12.59 14.00
CA SER A 71 0.87 12.27 15.09
C SER A 71 0.31 11.14 15.94
N PRO A 72 1.12 10.13 16.32
CA PRO A 72 0.67 9.04 17.20
C PRO A 72 0.14 9.54 18.54
N GLU A 73 0.83 10.53 19.14
CA GLU A 73 0.45 11.10 20.42
C GLU A 73 -0.92 11.79 20.34
N LYS A 74 -1.16 12.53 19.27
CA LYS A 74 -2.43 13.24 19.06
C LYS A 74 -3.56 12.27 18.76
N ILE A 75 -3.33 11.24 17.95
CA ILE A 75 -4.32 10.17 17.68
C ILE A 75 -4.74 9.51 19.00
N LEU A 76 -3.77 9.20 19.90
CA LEU A 76 -4.08 8.57 21.18
C LEU A 76 -4.90 9.45 22.11
N LYS A 77 -4.63 10.76 22.11
CA LYS A 77 -5.33 11.75 22.96
C LYS A 77 -6.72 12.11 22.43
N THR A 78 -6.96 11.91 21.13
CA THR A 78 -8.26 12.23 20.50
C THR A 78 -9.32 11.25 20.99
N ASP A 79 -10.52 11.75 21.32
CA ASP A 79 -11.66 10.90 21.61
C ASP A 79 -11.97 9.96 20.44
N SER A 80 -12.36 8.72 20.74
CA SER A 80 -12.57 7.68 19.70
C SER A 80 -13.73 8.02 18.76
N LYS A 81 -14.76 8.67 19.24
CA LYS A 81 -15.91 9.08 18.43
C LYS A 81 -15.53 10.21 17.48
N ILE A 82 -14.78 11.21 17.97
CA ILE A 82 -14.26 12.30 17.14
C ILE A 82 -13.32 11.74 16.07
N LEU A 83 -12.40 10.83 16.41
CA LEU A 83 -11.50 10.22 15.47
C LEU A 83 -12.26 9.42 14.40
N ALA A 84 -13.27 8.63 14.80
CA ALA A 84 -14.12 7.87 13.90
C ALA A 84 -14.88 8.77 12.92
N ASP A 85 -15.41 9.91 13.39
CA ASP A 85 -16.10 10.86 12.53
C ASP A 85 -15.19 11.50 11.48
N LEU A 86 -13.96 11.85 11.85
CA LEU A 86 -12.98 12.41 10.92
C LEU A 86 -12.60 11.43 9.81
N ILE A 87 -12.47 10.14 10.13
CA ILE A 87 -12.10 9.11 9.17
C ILE A 87 -13.32 8.39 8.54
N ARG A 88 -14.54 8.87 8.77
CA ARG A 88 -15.79 8.31 8.24
C ARG A 88 -15.75 8.02 6.73
N PRO A 89 -15.15 8.88 5.87
CA PRO A 89 -15.05 8.59 4.44
C PRO A 89 -14.38 7.26 4.11
N SER A 90 -13.47 6.77 4.95
CA SER A 90 -12.72 5.53 4.70
C SER A 90 -13.55 4.24 4.89
N GLY A 91 -14.77 4.34 5.43
CA GLY A 91 -15.62 3.17 5.79
C GLY A 91 -15.07 2.39 6.99
N TYR A 92 -15.91 1.56 7.61
CA TYR A 92 -15.55 0.81 8.82
C TYR A 92 -14.86 1.66 9.89
N PHE A 93 -15.26 2.92 9.98
CA PHE A 93 -14.57 4.00 10.67
C PHE A 93 -14.39 3.75 12.18
N ASN A 94 -15.34 3.14 12.87
CA ASN A 94 -15.18 2.78 14.29
C ASN A 94 -14.02 1.80 14.49
N GLN A 95 -14.02 0.70 13.71
CA GLN A 95 -12.94 -0.28 13.74
C GLN A 95 -11.58 0.34 13.35
N LYS A 96 -11.57 1.24 12.36
CA LYS A 96 -10.35 1.90 11.91
C LYS A 96 -9.83 2.90 12.92
N ALA A 97 -10.70 3.62 13.63
CA ALA A 97 -10.30 4.49 14.73
C ALA A 97 -9.57 3.70 15.83
N ASP A 98 -10.10 2.53 16.23
CA ASP A 98 -9.43 1.64 17.18
C ASP A 98 -8.07 1.15 16.64
N ARG A 99 -8.02 0.74 15.37
CA ARG A 99 -6.75 0.32 14.73
C ARG A 99 -5.72 1.44 14.68
N LEU A 100 -6.13 2.68 14.40
CA LEU A 100 -5.23 3.84 14.43
C LEU A 100 -4.68 4.07 15.85
N LYS A 101 -5.48 3.94 16.88
CA LYS A 101 -4.99 4.03 18.28
C LYS A 101 -4.03 2.89 18.61
N ILE A 102 -4.35 1.66 18.22
CA ILE A 102 -3.49 0.49 18.48
C ILE A 102 -2.13 0.67 17.79
N VAL A 103 -2.12 1.03 16.49
CA VAL A 103 -0.86 1.21 15.76
C VAL A 103 -0.07 2.42 16.29
N SER A 104 -0.74 3.49 16.71
CA SER A 104 -0.10 4.65 17.34
C SER A 104 0.62 4.27 18.64
N SER A 105 -0.08 3.52 19.51
CA SER A 105 0.52 3.00 20.76
C SER A 105 1.70 2.08 20.48
N PHE A 106 1.58 1.19 19.51
CA PHE A 106 2.66 0.29 19.09
C PHE A 106 3.90 1.06 18.63
N LEU A 107 3.74 2.09 17.80
CA LEU A 107 4.86 2.89 17.30
C LEU A 107 5.58 3.67 18.42
N LEU A 108 4.83 4.23 19.36
CA LEU A 108 5.43 4.95 20.49
C LEU A 108 6.23 4.03 21.43
N LYS A 109 5.77 2.79 21.61
CA LYS A 109 6.47 1.77 22.39
C LYS A 109 7.71 1.21 21.65
N ASN A 110 7.75 1.30 20.34
CA ASN A 110 8.79 0.73 19.48
C ASN A 110 9.55 1.80 18.67
N LYS A 111 10.02 2.87 19.32
CA LYS A 111 10.69 4.03 18.67
C LYS A 111 11.89 3.64 17.78
N ASN A 112 12.58 2.55 18.12
CA ASN A 112 13.74 2.06 17.39
C ASN A 112 13.40 0.97 16.33
N LEU A 113 12.13 0.72 16.07
CA LEU A 113 11.66 -0.33 15.15
C LEU A 113 12.38 -0.30 13.79
N LYS A 114 12.62 0.88 13.24
CA LYS A 114 13.28 1.07 11.93
C LYS A 114 14.70 0.50 11.85
N ASN A 115 15.37 0.32 12.99
CA ASN A 115 16.77 -0.14 13.09
C ASN A 115 16.87 -1.67 13.22
N GLU A 116 15.75 -2.36 13.38
CA GLU A 116 15.71 -3.81 13.49
C GLU A 116 15.84 -4.48 12.12
N LYS A 117 16.10 -5.80 12.12
CA LYS A 117 16.12 -6.60 10.89
C LYS A 117 14.71 -6.62 10.27
N ASP A 118 14.65 -6.60 8.95
CA ASP A 118 13.41 -6.46 8.18
C ASP A 118 12.33 -7.50 8.57
N ASN A 119 12.74 -8.75 8.75
CA ASN A 119 11.85 -9.85 9.15
C ASN A 119 11.31 -9.67 10.59
N ILE A 120 12.11 -9.07 11.49
CA ILE A 120 11.69 -8.76 12.87
C ILE A 120 10.64 -7.65 12.85
N ILE A 121 10.89 -6.57 12.09
CA ILE A 121 9.91 -5.49 11.92
C ILE A 121 8.60 -6.05 11.39
N ARG A 122 8.68 -6.90 10.34
CA ARG A 122 7.50 -7.54 9.74
C ARG A 122 6.72 -8.37 10.74
N LYS A 123 7.41 -9.20 11.53
CA LYS A 123 6.77 -10.02 12.58
C LYS A 123 6.05 -9.14 13.59
N LYS A 124 6.73 -8.12 14.13
CA LYS A 124 6.14 -7.18 15.10
C LYS A 124 4.92 -6.44 14.53
N LEU A 125 4.94 -6.05 13.25
CA LEU A 125 3.78 -5.41 12.61
C LEU A 125 2.61 -6.39 12.49
N LEU A 126 2.86 -7.64 12.16
CA LEU A 126 1.82 -8.68 12.05
C LEU A 126 1.20 -9.05 13.40
N ASP A 127 1.92 -8.85 14.50
CA ASP A 127 1.42 -9.04 15.87
C ASP A 127 0.48 -7.90 16.32
N VAL A 128 0.43 -6.79 15.56
CA VAL A 128 -0.49 -5.67 15.83
C VAL A 128 -1.90 -6.02 15.36
N LYS A 129 -2.86 -6.00 16.29
CA LYS A 129 -4.26 -6.29 15.97
C LYS A 129 -4.78 -5.41 14.82
N GLY A 130 -5.27 -6.05 13.77
CA GLY A 130 -5.83 -5.38 12.58
C GLY A 130 -4.81 -5.07 11.48
N ILE A 131 -3.55 -5.48 11.63
CA ILE A 131 -2.52 -5.40 10.60
C ILE A 131 -2.31 -6.79 9.99
N GLY A 132 -2.79 -6.98 8.76
CA GLY A 132 -2.55 -8.20 7.97
C GLY A 132 -1.31 -8.07 7.08
N LEU A 133 -1.04 -9.14 6.29
CA LEU A 133 0.15 -9.23 5.42
C LEU A 133 0.27 -8.03 4.47
N GLU A 134 -0.81 -7.67 3.77
CA GLU A 134 -0.84 -6.54 2.83
C GLU A 134 -0.52 -5.22 3.52
N THR A 135 -1.14 -4.95 4.67
CA THR A 135 -0.91 -3.70 5.41
C THR A 135 0.50 -3.65 6.01
N ALA A 136 1.01 -4.75 6.56
CA ALA A 136 2.37 -4.84 7.08
C ALA A 136 3.41 -4.61 5.98
N ASP A 137 3.25 -5.26 4.84
CA ASP A 137 4.19 -5.13 3.72
C ASP A 137 4.08 -3.75 3.04
N SER A 138 2.89 -3.12 3.03
CA SER A 138 2.73 -1.72 2.60
C SER A 138 3.47 -0.75 3.53
N ILE A 139 3.36 -0.94 4.84
CA ILE A 139 4.10 -0.14 5.82
C ILE A 139 5.62 -0.32 5.64
N LEU A 140 6.07 -1.56 5.47
CA LEU A 140 7.48 -1.87 5.23
C LEU A 140 8.00 -1.19 3.96
N LEU A 141 7.28 -1.35 2.84
CA LEU A 141 7.70 -0.82 1.56
C LEU A 141 7.69 0.71 1.54
N TYR A 142 6.59 1.32 1.92
CA TYR A 142 6.35 2.74 1.71
C TYR A 142 6.80 3.64 2.87
N ALA A 143 6.65 3.20 4.13
CA ALA A 143 7.04 4.00 5.29
C ALA A 143 8.46 3.71 5.76
N PHE A 144 8.88 2.44 5.76
CA PHE A 144 10.20 2.04 6.25
C PHE A 144 11.24 1.80 5.16
N ASN A 145 10.85 1.90 3.90
CA ASN A 145 11.75 1.72 2.76
C ASN A 145 12.43 0.33 2.76
N LYS A 146 11.66 -0.72 3.10
CA LYS A 146 12.12 -2.10 3.15
C LYS A 146 11.54 -2.89 1.98
N PRO A 147 12.34 -3.71 1.29
CA PRO A 147 11.94 -4.34 0.03
C PRO A 147 11.05 -5.58 0.24
N PHE A 148 9.79 -5.35 0.61
CA PHE A 148 8.72 -6.33 0.61
C PHE A 148 7.74 -5.98 -0.51
N PHE A 149 7.54 -6.89 -1.46
CA PHE A 149 6.58 -6.65 -2.54
C PHE A 149 5.15 -6.80 -2.00
N VAL A 150 4.31 -5.81 -2.23
CA VAL A 150 2.91 -5.83 -1.77
C VAL A 150 2.07 -6.63 -2.74
N ILE A 151 1.30 -7.57 -2.22
CA ILE A 151 0.35 -8.38 -2.97
C ILE A 151 -1.07 -8.00 -2.55
N ASP A 152 -1.69 -7.11 -3.29
CA ASP A 152 -3.10 -6.73 -3.11
C ASP A 152 -4.03 -7.55 -4.03
N LEU A 153 -5.33 -7.30 -3.93
CA LEU A 153 -6.32 -7.95 -4.79
C LEU A 153 -6.12 -7.60 -6.27
N TYR A 154 -5.57 -6.44 -6.59
CA TYR A 154 -5.28 -6.05 -7.97
C TYR A 154 -4.12 -6.87 -8.54
N THR A 155 -3.07 -7.02 -7.75
CA THR A 155 -1.90 -7.85 -8.10
C THR A 155 -2.33 -9.29 -8.38
N LYS A 156 -3.08 -9.92 -7.46
CA LYS A 156 -3.59 -11.28 -7.65
C LYS A 156 -4.41 -11.40 -8.95
N ARG A 157 -5.38 -10.51 -9.14
CA ARG A 157 -6.26 -10.53 -10.32
C ARG A 157 -5.50 -10.37 -11.62
N ILE A 158 -4.59 -9.40 -11.70
CA ILE A 158 -3.83 -9.11 -12.92
C ILE A 158 -2.92 -10.29 -13.26
N PHE A 159 -2.17 -10.81 -12.28
CA PHE A 159 -1.20 -11.87 -12.54
C PHE A 159 -1.86 -13.25 -12.77
N SER A 160 -3.04 -13.48 -12.23
CA SER A 160 -3.87 -14.62 -12.61
C SER A 160 -4.34 -14.51 -14.08
N ARG A 161 -4.87 -13.35 -14.47
CA ARG A 161 -5.31 -13.12 -15.86
C ARG A 161 -4.17 -13.16 -16.88
N LEU A 162 -2.98 -12.76 -16.46
CA LEU A 162 -1.76 -12.93 -17.27
C LEU A 162 -1.32 -14.38 -17.41
N GLY A 163 -1.87 -15.31 -16.61
CA GLY A 163 -1.47 -16.71 -16.57
C GLY A 163 -0.13 -16.94 -15.87
N PHE A 164 0.25 -16.05 -14.94
CA PHE A 164 1.46 -16.18 -14.14
C PHE A 164 1.22 -17.01 -12.88
N CYS A 165 0.01 -17.02 -12.37
CA CYS A 165 -0.39 -17.75 -11.17
C CYS A 165 -1.86 -18.17 -11.25
N GLU A 166 -2.23 -19.08 -10.36
CA GLU A 166 -3.63 -19.46 -10.16
C GLU A 166 -4.44 -18.32 -9.51
N LYS A 167 -5.75 -18.31 -9.76
CA LYS A 167 -6.68 -17.28 -9.24
C LYS A 167 -6.68 -17.20 -7.71
N ASN A 168 -6.57 -18.35 -7.05
CA ASN A 168 -6.63 -18.49 -5.59
C ASN A 168 -5.25 -18.56 -4.94
N ILE A 169 -4.19 -18.13 -5.63
CA ILE A 169 -2.84 -18.18 -5.09
C ILE A 169 -2.74 -17.48 -3.74
N GLU A 170 -2.02 -18.10 -2.81
CA GLU A 170 -1.78 -17.54 -1.50
C GLU A 170 -0.88 -16.30 -1.56
N TYR A 171 -1.10 -15.36 -0.63
CA TYR A 171 -0.32 -14.11 -0.55
C TYR A 171 1.20 -14.37 -0.57
N LYS A 172 1.64 -15.25 0.35
CA LYS A 172 3.07 -15.54 0.52
C LYS A 172 3.69 -16.22 -0.69
N GLU A 173 2.94 -17.07 -1.36
CA GLU A 173 3.40 -17.77 -2.54
C GLU A 173 3.59 -16.80 -3.72
N LEU A 174 2.62 -15.93 -4.00
CA LEU A 174 2.77 -14.95 -5.05
C LEU A 174 3.89 -13.95 -4.73
N GLN A 175 3.99 -13.49 -3.48
CA GLN A 175 5.08 -12.62 -3.04
C GLN A 175 6.45 -13.28 -3.26
N LYS A 176 6.59 -14.56 -2.93
CA LYS A 176 7.82 -15.33 -3.17
C LYS A 176 8.18 -15.34 -4.66
N LYS A 177 7.20 -15.60 -5.55
CA LYS A 177 7.41 -15.54 -7.01
C LYS A 177 7.93 -14.17 -7.46
N PHE A 178 7.43 -13.05 -6.90
CA PHE A 178 7.98 -11.73 -7.17
C PHE A 178 9.41 -11.57 -6.67
N HIS A 179 9.67 -11.93 -5.42
CA HIS A 179 10.99 -11.78 -4.79
C HIS A 179 12.10 -12.61 -5.48
N GLU A 180 11.76 -13.74 -6.08
CA GLU A 180 12.70 -14.62 -6.80
C GLU A 180 12.96 -14.17 -8.24
N ASN A 181 12.05 -13.41 -8.86
CA ASN A 181 12.11 -13.12 -10.29
C ASN A 181 12.38 -11.65 -10.65
N ILE A 182 12.43 -10.75 -9.66
CA ILE A 182 12.79 -9.34 -9.86
C ILE A 182 13.80 -8.89 -8.80
N PRO A 183 14.71 -7.94 -9.14
CA PRO A 183 15.69 -7.43 -8.20
C PRO A 183 15.04 -6.89 -6.92
N LYS A 184 15.58 -7.27 -5.77
CA LYS A 184 15.09 -6.85 -4.45
C LYS A 184 15.47 -5.39 -4.18
N LYS A 185 14.79 -4.46 -4.85
CA LYS A 185 15.02 -3.01 -4.75
C LYS A 185 13.73 -2.31 -4.36
N THR A 186 13.75 -1.53 -3.29
CA THR A 186 12.58 -0.83 -2.75
C THR A 186 11.91 0.07 -3.79
N ASN A 187 12.71 0.85 -4.53
CA ASN A 187 12.18 1.75 -5.55
C ASN A 187 11.47 1.01 -6.68
N LEU A 188 12.03 -0.13 -7.11
CA LEU A 188 11.40 -0.98 -8.11
C LEU A 188 10.06 -1.54 -7.60
N TYR A 189 10.03 -2.03 -6.36
CA TYR A 189 8.82 -2.60 -5.78
C TYR A 189 7.73 -1.55 -5.58
N ASN A 190 8.12 -0.36 -5.10
CA ASN A 190 7.22 0.78 -4.93
C ASN A 190 6.55 1.16 -6.25
N GLU A 191 7.37 1.43 -7.27
CA GLU A 191 6.87 1.86 -8.57
C GLU A 191 6.05 0.77 -9.26
N TYR A 192 6.52 -0.48 -9.19
CA TYR A 192 5.83 -1.60 -9.82
C TYR A 192 4.45 -1.84 -9.22
N HIS A 193 4.33 -1.82 -7.89
CA HIS A 193 3.04 -1.94 -7.23
C HIS A 193 2.09 -0.79 -7.61
N ALA A 194 2.59 0.44 -7.66
CA ALA A 194 1.79 1.59 -8.07
C ALA A 194 1.29 1.47 -9.53
N LEU A 195 2.13 0.99 -10.44
CA LEU A 195 1.77 0.72 -11.83
C LEU A 195 0.72 -0.40 -11.96
N ILE A 196 0.81 -1.44 -11.15
CA ILE A 196 -0.21 -2.50 -11.08
C ILE A 196 -1.56 -1.92 -10.66
N VAL A 197 -1.58 -1.07 -9.65
CA VAL A 197 -2.80 -0.39 -9.19
C VAL A 197 -3.39 0.50 -10.29
N GLU A 198 -2.54 1.24 -11.01
CA GLU A 198 -2.96 2.10 -12.12
C GLU A 198 -3.56 1.27 -13.28
N LEU A 199 -2.92 0.16 -13.65
CA LEU A 199 -3.47 -0.78 -14.63
C LEU A 199 -4.82 -1.35 -14.20
N ALA A 200 -4.96 -1.70 -12.91
CA ALA A 200 -6.20 -2.24 -12.36
C ALA A 200 -7.36 -1.27 -12.47
N LYS A 201 -7.10 0.02 -12.24
CA LYS A 201 -8.10 1.08 -12.31
C LYS A 201 -8.50 1.44 -13.72
N LYS A 202 -7.54 1.51 -14.65
CA LYS A 202 -7.78 1.96 -16.04
C LYS A 202 -8.25 0.86 -16.96
N HIS A 203 -7.76 -0.36 -16.80
CA HIS A 203 -7.97 -1.45 -17.74
C HIS A 203 -8.44 -2.75 -17.10
N CYS A 204 -7.72 -3.25 -16.10
CA CYS A 204 -7.91 -4.59 -15.56
C CYS A 204 -8.80 -4.59 -14.31
N ASN A 205 -9.97 -3.94 -14.36
CA ASN A 205 -10.99 -3.94 -13.31
C ASN A 205 -11.81 -5.25 -13.31
N LYS A 206 -12.95 -5.32 -12.59
CA LYS A 206 -13.80 -6.53 -12.54
C LYS A 206 -14.24 -6.95 -13.95
N ILE A 207 -14.73 -6.00 -14.75
CA ILE A 207 -15.03 -6.18 -16.17
C ILE A 207 -13.91 -5.49 -16.94
N PRO A 208 -12.93 -6.24 -17.50
CA PRO A 208 -11.73 -5.64 -18.04
C PRO A 208 -11.98 -4.95 -19.39
N ASN A 209 -11.30 -3.83 -19.60
CA ASN A 209 -11.18 -3.20 -20.93
C ASN A 209 -9.81 -3.56 -21.51
N CYS A 210 -9.79 -4.58 -22.37
CA CYS A 210 -8.56 -5.16 -22.90
C CYS A 210 -8.04 -4.48 -24.17
N ASP A 211 -8.89 -3.79 -24.96
CA ASP A 211 -8.54 -3.31 -26.31
C ASP A 211 -7.34 -2.36 -26.30
N ASN A 212 -7.31 -1.41 -25.37
CA ASN A 212 -6.21 -0.45 -25.19
C ASN A 212 -5.29 -0.78 -24.01
N CYS A 213 -5.37 -2.01 -23.46
CA CYS A 213 -4.55 -2.43 -22.34
C CYS A 213 -3.08 -2.62 -22.80
N PRO A 214 -2.10 -2.02 -22.10
CA PRO A 214 -0.69 -2.16 -22.47
C PRO A 214 -0.19 -3.60 -22.43
N LEU A 215 -0.86 -4.47 -21.69
CA LEU A 215 -0.51 -5.89 -21.57
C LEU A 215 -1.31 -6.80 -22.52
N ASN A 216 -2.18 -6.26 -23.39
CA ASN A 216 -3.07 -7.07 -24.22
C ASN A 216 -2.33 -8.15 -25.02
N LYS A 217 -1.16 -7.79 -25.60
CA LYS A 217 -0.35 -8.72 -26.44
C LYS A 217 0.29 -9.88 -25.67
N ILE A 218 0.43 -9.76 -24.34
CA ILE A 218 1.11 -10.76 -23.50
C ILE A 218 0.18 -11.41 -22.48
N CYS A 219 -1.06 -10.95 -22.41
CA CYS A 219 -2.06 -11.44 -21.45
C CYS A 219 -2.77 -12.68 -21.99
N LYS A 220 -2.83 -13.76 -21.19
CA LYS A 220 -3.61 -14.98 -21.53
C LYS A 220 -5.12 -14.78 -21.41
N LYS A 221 -5.56 -13.67 -20.80
CA LYS A 221 -6.98 -13.34 -20.59
C LYS A 221 -7.76 -14.44 -19.82
N ASN A 222 -7.13 -15.03 -18.81
CA ASN A 222 -7.81 -15.96 -17.90
C ASN A 222 -8.82 -15.17 -17.02
N LEU A 223 -10.05 -15.04 -17.48
CA LEU A 223 -11.11 -14.17 -16.91
C LEU A 223 -11.95 -14.91 -15.87
#